data_fb6bebc96599dd99c82f0f5e24d78430
#
_entry.id   fb6bebc96599dd99c82f0f5e24d78430
#
_cell.length_a   1.000
_cell.length_b   1.000
_cell.length_c   1.000
_cell.angle_alpha   90.00
_cell.angle_beta   90.00
_cell.angle_gamma   90.00
#
_symmetry.space_group_name_H-M   'P 1'
#
loop_
_entity.id
_entity.type
_entity.pdbx_description
1 polymer ?
#
loop_
_entity_poly.entity_id
_entity_poly.type
_entity_poly.pdbx_seq_one_letter_code
_entity_poly.pdbx_strand_id
1 'polypeptide(L)'
;SEDPYLAGEIAAAFINGVQSQHIGTSIKHFAANNQEYHRMSNSSEADERTLREIYFPAFETAVKKAQPYTFMCSYNQINGTFASENKWLLTDVLRNDWGFEGYVMSDWGAVNDRVKGLEAGLELEMPGSNGTNDALIMEAVKNGTLKEEVLDQAVERILNIIYKYADHRAPQEFTMEKDHEEARRIAEESMVLLKNADQILPLKT
;
A
#
# COMPACT_ATOMS: atom_id res chain seq x y z
N SER A 1 13.22 6.05 -0.52
CA SER A 1 14.55 5.99 -1.18
C SER A 1 14.37 5.90 -2.69
N GLU A 2 15.31 6.48 -3.44
CA GLU A 2 15.38 6.30 -4.90
C GLU A 2 15.91 4.91 -5.27
N ASP A 3 16.62 4.26 -4.35
CA ASP A 3 17.05 2.87 -4.49
C ASP A 3 15.88 1.93 -4.16
N PRO A 4 15.31 1.22 -5.14
CA PRO A 4 14.18 0.33 -4.90
C PRO A 4 14.54 -0.89 -4.05
N TYR A 5 15.77 -1.34 -4.07
CA TYR A 5 16.24 -2.44 -3.22
C TYR A 5 16.24 -2.01 -1.75
N LEU A 6 16.89 -0.90 -1.43
CA LEU A 6 16.92 -0.37 -0.06
C LEU A 6 15.51 -0.07 0.45
N ALA A 7 14.66 0.55 -0.39
CA ALA A 7 13.28 0.83 -0.03
C ALA A 7 12.50 -0.44 0.29
N GLY A 8 12.68 -1.50 -0.50
CA GLY A 8 12.02 -2.79 -0.31
C GLY A 8 12.45 -3.50 0.97
N GLU A 9 13.75 -3.55 1.25
CA GLU A 9 14.29 -4.19 2.46
C GLU A 9 13.83 -3.48 3.75
N ILE A 10 13.87 -2.15 3.76
CA ILE A 10 13.40 -1.36 4.90
C ILE A 10 11.89 -1.51 5.08
N ALA A 11 11.12 -1.47 3.99
CA ALA A 11 9.66 -1.66 4.05
C ALA A 11 9.31 -3.05 4.59
N ALA A 12 9.96 -4.10 4.12
CA ALA A 12 9.73 -5.46 4.60
C ALA A 12 10.08 -5.61 6.09
N ALA A 13 11.21 -5.04 6.54
CA ALA A 13 11.60 -5.06 7.93
C ALA A 13 10.60 -4.30 8.82
N PHE A 14 10.16 -3.12 8.39
CA PHE A 14 9.15 -2.32 9.09
C PHE A 14 7.81 -3.08 9.20
N ILE A 15 7.31 -3.65 8.09
CA ILE A 15 6.08 -4.42 8.06
C ILE A 15 6.16 -5.61 9.02
N ASN A 16 7.24 -6.38 8.96
CA ASN A 16 7.45 -7.53 9.85
C ASN A 16 7.50 -7.09 11.32
N GLY A 17 8.19 -6.01 11.63
CA GLY A 17 8.27 -5.46 12.99
C GLY A 17 6.90 -5.08 13.54
N VAL A 18 6.10 -4.32 12.78
CA VAL A 18 4.76 -3.90 13.20
C VAL A 18 3.82 -5.11 13.30
N GLN A 19 3.82 -5.98 12.29
CA GLN A 19 2.93 -7.14 12.25
C GLN A 19 3.28 -8.21 13.30
N SER A 20 4.53 -8.25 13.79
CA SER A 20 4.90 -9.11 14.93
C SER A 20 4.17 -8.75 16.22
N GLN A 21 3.63 -7.54 16.31
CA GLN A 21 2.80 -7.07 17.40
C GLN A 21 1.29 -7.23 17.12
N HIS A 22 0.93 -8.04 16.14
CA HIS A 22 -0.45 -8.25 15.68
C HIS A 22 -1.17 -6.97 15.22
N ILE A 23 -0.43 -6.00 14.71
CA ILE A 23 -0.95 -4.77 14.10
C ILE A 23 -0.76 -4.86 12.61
N GLY A 24 -1.85 -4.75 11.84
CA GLY A 24 -1.77 -4.75 10.37
C GLY A 24 -1.09 -3.50 9.82
N THR A 25 -0.44 -3.66 8.67
CA THR A 25 0.19 -2.56 7.93
C THR A 25 -0.49 -2.35 6.60
N SER A 26 -0.41 -1.12 6.09
CA SER A 26 -0.85 -0.77 4.74
C SER A 26 0.31 -0.12 3.99
N ILE A 27 0.83 -0.82 2.97
CA ILE A 27 1.90 -0.25 2.14
C ILE A 27 1.31 0.64 1.04
N LYS A 28 1.99 1.77 0.76
CA LYS A 28 1.45 2.79 -0.15
C LYS A 28 2.52 3.69 -0.77
N HIS A 29 2.20 4.41 -1.83
CA HIS A 29 0.97 4.33 -2.65
C HIS A 29 1.27 3.52 -3.90
N PHE A 30 0.48 2.51 -4.19
CA PHE A 30 0.71 1.56 -5.28
C PHE A 30 -0.06 1.99 -6.54
N ALA A 31 0.62 2.49 -7.59
CA ALA A 31 2.05 2.67 -7.74
C ALA A 31 2.37 3.90 -8.62
N ALA A 32 3.66 4.23 -8.70
CA ALA A 32 4.20 5.23 -9.62
C ALA A 32 3.60 6.64 -9.49
N ASN A 33 3.16 7.04 -8.28
CA ASN A 33 2.74 8.41 -7.97
C ASN A 33 3.93 9.28 -7.56
N ASN A 34 4.89 9.48 -8.49
CA ASN A 34 6.07 10.31 -8.25
C ASN A 34 5.83 11.78 -8.63
N GLN A 35 4.77 12.05 -9.38
CA GLN A 35 4.35 13.40 -9.81
C GLN A 35 3.15 13.85 -8.99
N GLU A 36 3.36 14.83 -8.10
CA GLU A 36 2.30 15.36 -7.24
C GLU A 36 1.42 16.40 -7.95
N TYR A 37 1.97 17.11 -8.94
CA TYR A 37 1.20 18.08 -9.71
C TYR A 37 0.14 17.36 -10.56
N HIS A 38 -1.12 17.72 -10.34
CA HIS A 38 -2.28 17.04 -10.95
C HIS A 38 -2.36 15.52 -10.68
N ARG A 39 -1.87 15.05 -9.54
CA ARG A 39 -1.79 13.61 -9.20
C ARG A 39 -3.10 12.85 -9.34
N MET A 40 -4.25 13.52 -9.19
CA MET A 40 -5.59 12.89 -9.33
C MET A 40 -6.05 12.75 -10.79
N SER A 41 -5.30 13.24 -11.76
CA SER A 41 -5.69 13.22 -13.17
C SER A 41 -4.53 12.96 -14.15
N ASN A 42 -3.28 12.96 -13.66
CA ASN A 42 -2.14 12.67 -14.51
C ASN A 42 -2.00 11.17 -14.80
N SER A 43 -1.32 10.84 -15.89
CA SER A 43 -0.93 9.49 -16.22
C SER A 43 0.59 9.34 -16.13
N SER A 44 1.06 8.38 -15.35
CA SER A 44 2.46 7.99 -15.28
C SER A 44 2.73 7.00 -16.42
N GLU A 45 3.34 7.51 -17.48
CA GLU A 45 3.65 6.73 -18.67
C GLU A 45 5.01 6.06 -18.53
N ALA A 46 5.04 4.75 -18.43
CA ALA A 46 6.25 3.96 -18.34
C ALA A 46 6.04 2.56 -18.95
N ASP A 47 7.04 2.03 -19.61
CA ASP A 47 6.99 0.67 -20.09
C ASP A 47 7.03 -0.36 -18.93
N GLU A 48 6.61 -1.58 -19.21
CA GLU A 48 6.53 -2.63 -18.19
C GLU A 48 7.89 -2.93 -17.56
N ARG A 49 8.97 -2.88 -18.32
CA ARG A 49 10.32 -3.09 -17.80
C ARG A 49 10.68 -2.02 -16.77
N THR A 50 10.44 -0.75 -17.09
CA THR A 50 10.67 0.38 -16.17
C THR A 50 9.85 0.23 -14.90
N LEU A 51 8.57 -0.14 -15.01
CA LEU A 51 7.72 -0.39 -13.85
C LEU A 51 8.27 -1.52 -12.99
N ARG A 52 8.65 -2.65 -13.59
CA ARG A 52 9.13 -3.85 -12.87
C ARG A 52 10.57 -3.70 -12.32
N GLU A 53 11.40 -2.86 -12.90
CA GLU A 53 12.78 -2.69 -12.45
C GLU A 53 12.96 -1.52 -11.47
N ILE A 54 12.09 -0.49 -11.52
CA ILE A 54 12.26 0.73 -10.73
C ILE A 54 11.10 0.98 -9.77
N TYR A 55 9.85 0.95 -10.25
CA TYR A 55 8.71 1.40 -9.44
C TYR A 55 8.06 0.29 -8.60
N PHE A 56 8.16 -0.94 -9.02
CA PHE A 56 7.52 -2.08 -8.35
C PHE A 56 8.42 -2.85 -7.36
N PRO A 57 9.76 -2.90 -7.50
CA PRO A 57 10.56 -3.85 -6.71
C PRO A 57 10.43 -3.68 -5.20
N ALA A 58 10.24 -2.44 -4.71
CA ALA A 58 10.04 -2.20 -3.29
C ALA A 58 8.72 -2.83 -2.78
N PHE A 59 7.65 -2.75 -3.57
CA PHE A 59 6.37 -3.37 -3.26
C PHE A 59 6.42 -4.88 -3.37
N GLU A 60 7.04 -5.41 -4.43
CA GLU A 60 7.23 -6.84 -4.62
C GLU A 60 8.03 -7.47 -3.46
N THR A 61 9.11 -6.82 -3.04
CA THR A 61 9.91 -7.24 -1.88
C THR A 61 9.07 -7.26 -0.61
N ALA A 62 8.26 -6.22 -0.38
CA ALA A 62 7.37 -6.17 0.78
C ALA A 62 6.32 -7.29 0.77
N VAL A 63 5.75 -7.62 -0.38
CA VAL A 63 4.83 -8.76 -0.49
C VAL A 63 5.55 -10.07 -0.21
N LYS A 64 6.64 -10.34 -0.91
CA LYS A 64 7.34 -11.63 -0.84
C LYS A 64 8.00 -11.89 0.51
N LYS A 65 8.43 -10.85 1.23
CA LYS A 65 9.15 -10.99 2.50
C LYS A 65 8.30 -10.73 3.75
N ALA A 66 7.17 -10.03 3.62
CA ALA A 66 6.44 -9.56 4.80
C ALA A 66 4.91 -9.70 4.71
N GLN A 67 4.32 -9.87 3.53
CA GLN A 67 2.86 -9.97 3.36
C GLN A 67 2.09 -8.90 4.16
N PRO A 68 2.17 -7.61 3.77
CA PRO A 68 1.41 -6.55 4.44
C PRO A 68 -0.09 -6.89 4.43
N TYR A 69 -0.83 -6.52 5.48
CA TYR A 69 -2.27 -6.85 5.56
C TYR A 69 -3.06 -6.16 4.47
N THR A 70 -2.64 -4.96 4.07
CA THR A 70 -3.35 -4.18 3.05
C THR A 70 -2.38 -3.42 2.14
N PHE A 71 -2.89 -3.07 0.97
CA PHE A 71 -2.30 -2.09 0.06
C PHE A 71 -3.22 -0.89 -0.09
N MET A 72 -2.65 0.28 -0.29
CA MET A 72 -3.39 1.45 -0.74
C MET A 72 -2.96 1.79 -2.17
N CYS A 73 -3.91 1.79 -3.12
CA CYS A 73 -3.63 2.20 -4.48
C CYS A 73 -3.40 3.71 -4.55
N SER A 74 -2.69 4.16 -5.58
CA SER A 74 -2.40 5.57 -5.81
C SER A 74 -3.51 6.29 -6.58
N TYR A 75 -3.40 7.63 -6.65
CA TYR A 75 -4.37 8.49 -7.37
C TYR A 75 -4.24 8.44 -8.88
N ASN A 76 -3.00 8.37 -9.36
CA ASN A 76 -2.64 8.58 -10.74
C ASN A 76 -3.12 7.44 -11.65
N GLN A 77 -3.16 7.73 -12.93
CA GLN A 77 -3.21 6.69 -13.95
C GLN A 77 -1.81 6.09 -14.17
N ILE A 78 -1.77 4.86 -14.60
CA ILE A 78 -0.60 4.19 -15.14
C ILE A 78 -0.95 3.80 -16.57
N ASN A 79 -0.23 4.37 -17.53
CA ASN A 79 -0.48 4.15 -18.95
C ASN A 79 -1.96 4.34 -19.36
N GLY A 80 -2.56 5.42 -18.87
CA GLY A 80 -3.94 5.82 -19.19
C GLY A 80 -5.04 5.15 -18.35
N THR A 81 -4.71 4.24 -17.42
CA THR A 81 -5.70 3.57 -16.54
C THR A 81 -5.47 3.96 -15.08
N PHE A 82 -6.50 4.46 -14.40
CA PHE A 82 -6.39 4.78 -12.97
C PHE A 82 -5.92 3.57 -12.16
N ALA A 83 -5.00 3.77 -11.22
CA ALA A 83 -4.48 2.70 -10.39
C ALA A 83 -5.58 1.92 -9.65
N SER A 84 -6.65 2.61 -9.24
CA SER A 84 -7.84 2.02 -8.60
C SER A 84 -8.68 1.10 -9.50
N GLU A 85 -8.52 1.20 -10.83
CA GLU A 85 -9.29 0.46 -11.84
C GLU A 85 -8.40 -0.44 -12.71
N ASN A 86 -7.12 -0.51 -12.38
CA ASN A 86 -6.11 -1.19 -13.20
C ASN A 86 -6.01 -2.67 -12.80
N LYS A 87 -6.72 -3.53 -13.53
CA LYS A 87 -6.72 -4.97 -13.29
C LYS A 87 -5.34 -5.59 -13.45
N TRP A 88 -4.56 -5.15 -14.43
CA TRP A 88 -3.19 -5.62 -14.61
C TRP A 88 -2.37 -5.33 -13.36
N LEU A 89 -2.48 -4.10 -12.79
CA LEU A 89 -1.76 -3.71 -11.59
C LEU A 89 -2.22 -4.49 -10.34
N LEU A 90 -3.54 -4.46 -10.06
CA LEU A 90 -4.10 -4.93 -8.80
C LEU A 90 -4.34 -6.44 -8.74
N THR A 91 -4.57 -7.07 -9.89
CA THR A 91 -4.81 -8.51 -9.97
C THR A 91 -3.61 -9.25 -10.56
N ASP A 92 -3.19 -8.90 -11.78
CA ASP A 92 -2.20 -9.72 -12.48
C ASP A 92 -0.82 -9.58 -11.82
N VAL A 93 -0.35 -8.35 -11.59
CA VAL A 93 0.95 -8.11 -10.95
C VAL A 93 0.89 -8.39 -9.45
N LEU A 94 0.00 -7.69 -8.72
CA LEU A 94 0.02 -7.74 -7.26
C LEU A 94 -0.34 -9.13 -6.71
N ARG A 95 -1.37 -9.78 -7.27
CA ARG A 95 -1.89 -11.05 -6.75
C ARG A 95 -1.32 -12.26 -7.48
N ASN A 96 -1.40 -12.28 -8.81
CA ASN A 96 -1.01 -13.47 -9.57
C ASN A 96 0.52 -13.63 -9.61
N ASP A 97 1.27 -12.55 -9.88
CA ASP A 97 2.74 -12.63 -9.97
C ASP A 97 3.41 -12.64 -8.58
N TRP A 98 2.94 -11.82 -7.63
CA TRP A 98 3.61 -11.67 -6.33
C TRP A 98 2.98 -12.48 -5.21
N GLY A 99 1.74 -12.90 -5.35
CA GLY A 99 1.03 -13.72 -4.36
C GLY A 99 0.53 -12.91 -3.15
N PHE A 100 0.08 -11.67 -3.35
CA PHE A 100 -0.51 -10.87 -2.27
C PHE A 100 -1.84 -11.46 -1.79
N GLU A 101 -1.96 -11.67 -0.48
CA GLU A 101 -3.11 -12.34 0.15
C GLU A 101 -4.09 -11.38 0.84
N GLY A 102 -3.69 -10.13 1.11
CA GLY A 102 -4.53 -9.15 1.78
C GLY A 102 -5.57 -8.47 0.87
N TYR A 103 -6.07 -7.30 1.28
CA TYR A 103 -6.98 -6.52 0.45
C TYR A 103 -6.37 -5.17 0.05
N VAL A 104 -6.88 -4.59 -1.04
CA VAL A 104 -6.50 -3.26 -1.54
C VAL A 104 -7.57 -2.26 -1.16
N MET A 105 -7.15 -1.13 -0.59
CA MET A 105 -8.00 0.04 -0.38
C MET A 105 -7.62 1.16 -1.34
N SER A 106 -8.56 2.06 -1.63
CA SER A 106 -8.26 3.28 -2.36
C SER A 106 -7.54 4.30 -1.48
N ASP A 107 -6.76 5.18 -2.08
CA ASP A 107 -6.46 6.46 -1.46
C ASP A 107 -7.74 7.31 -1.37
N TRP A 108 -7.74 8.37 -0.55
CA TRP A 108 -8.93 9.18 -0.24
C TRP A 108 -9.50 9.88 -1.47
N GLY A 109 -10.63 9.36 -1.96
CA GLY A 109 -11.28 9.87 -3.16
C GLY A 109 -10.65 9.43 -4.48
N ALA A 110 -9.82 8.38 -4.49
CA ALA A 110 -9.17 7.85 -5.68
C ALA A 110 -10.07 6.95 -6.56
N VAL A 111 -11.31 6.73 -6.16
CA VAL A 111 -12.26 5.91 -6.93
C VAL A 111 -12.96 6.77 -7.98
N ASN A 112 -12.82 6.40 -9.25
CA ASN A 112 -13.52 7.03 -10.37
C ASN A 112 -14.71 6.18 -10.84
N ASP A 113 -14.49 4.87 -11.04
CA ASP A 113 -15.54 3.89 -11.35
C ASP A 113 -15.45 2.75 -10.33
N ARG A 114 -16.42 2.69 -9.41
CA ARG A 114 -16.39 1.72 -8.30
C ARG A 114 -16.56 0.27 -8.77
N VAL A 115 -17.37 0.07 -9.81
CA VAL A 115 -17.62 -1.28 -10.35
C VAL A 115 -16.36 -1.81 -11.04
N LYS A 116 -15.73 -1.01 -11.90
CA LYS A 116 -14.44 -1.36 -12.50
C LYS A 116 -13.34 -1.56 -11.46
N GLY A 117 -13.32 -0.71 -10.42
CA GLY A 117 -12.38 -0.87 -9.33
C GLY A 117 -12.52 -2.24 -8.65
N LEU A 118 -13.75 -2.66 -8.36
CA LEU A 118 -14.02 -3.97 -7.77
C LEU A 118 -13.57 -5.12 -8.69
N GLU A 119 -13.89 -5.03 -9.99
CA GLU A 119 -13.41 -6.00 -10.99
C GLU A 119 -11.89 -6.04 -11.13
N ALA A 120 -11.23 -4.92 -10.91
CA ALA A 120 -9.77 -4.81 -10.95
C ALA A 120 -9.09 -5.39 -9.71
N GLY A 121 -9.81 -5.56 -8.59
CA GLY A 121 -9.25 -6.05 -7.33
C GLY A 121 -9.07 -4.96 -6.26
N LEU A 122 -9.84 -3.86 -6.34
CA LEU A 122 -9.98 -2.85 -5.29
C LEU A 122 -11.13 -3.23 -4.37
N GLU A 123 -10.83 -3.78 -3.20
CA GLU A 123 -11.85 -4.26 -2.26
C GLU A 123 -12.54 -3.12 -1.49
N LEU A 124 -11.79 -2.13 -1.00
CA LEU A 124 -12.31 -1.10 -0.10
C LEU A 124 -12.16 0.31 -0.68
N GLU A 125 -13.27 1.02 -0.79
CA GLU A 125 -13.29 2.45 -1.10
C GLU A 125 -13.09 3.30 0.16
N MET A 126 -12.21 4.31 0.08
CA MET A 126 -11.96 5.25 1.17
C MET A 126 -11.98 6.70 0.67
N PRO A 127 -12.65 7.62 1.40
CA PRO A 127 -13.71 7.31 2.35
C PRO A 127 -14.93 6.71 1.64
N GLY A 128 -15.82 6.07 2.38
CA GLY A 128 -17.06 5.56 1.80
C GLY A 128 -17.93 6.65 1.20
N SER A 129 -18.69 6.30 0.16
CA SER A 129 -19.53 7.21 -0.64
C SER A 129 -20.94 7.45 -0.07
N ASN A 130 -21.16 7.14 1.21
CA ASN A 130 -22.49 7.19 1.86
C ASN A 130 -23.56 6.37 1.10
N GLY A 131 -23.18 5.20 0.59
CA GLY A 131 -24.08 4.30 -0.10
C GLY A 131 -24.26 4.55 -1.61
N THR A 132 -23.72 5.62 -2.15
CA THR A 132 -23.86 5.93 -3.58
C THR A 132 -23.20 4.86 -4.45
N ASN A 133 -21.94 4.54 -4.17
CA ASN A 133 -21.18 3.53 -4.91
C ASN A 133 -21.62 2.10 -4.56
N ASP A 134 -22.12 1.88 -3.34
CA ASP A 134 -22.71 0.59 -2.95
C ASP A 134 -23.93 0.27 -3.82
N ALA A 135 -24.79 1.28 -4.08
CA ALA A 135 -25.94 1.11 -4.97
C ALA A 135 -25.52 0.76 -6.40
N LEU A 136 -24.40 1.32 -6.90
CA LEU A 136 -23.88 0.97 -8.23
C LEU A 136 -23.40 -0.49 -8.29
N ILE A 137 -22.72 -0.97 -7.24
CA ILE A 137 -22.31 -2.37 -7.15
C ILE A 137 -23.54 -3.29 -7.11
N MET A 138 -24.51 -2.98 -6.27
CA MET A 138 -25.74 -3.77 -6.16
C MET A 138 -26.50 -3.85 -7.49
N GLU A 139 -26.59 -2.74 -8.21
CA GLU A 139 -27.21 -2.70 -9.52
C GLU A 139 -26.43 -3.50 -10.57
N ALA A 140 -25.09 -3.40 -10.55
CA ALA A 140 -24.23 -4.14 -11.45
C ALA A 140 -24.32 -5.66 -11.25
N VAL A 141 -24.40 -6.11 -10.00
CA VAL A 141 -24.64 -7.54 -9.68
C VAL A 141 -26.03 -7.95 -10.14
N LYS A 142 -27.07 -7.18 -9.83
CA LYS A 142 -28.46 -7.48 -10.17
C LYS A 142 -28.70 -7.57 -11.67
N ASN A 143 -28.06 -6.73 -12.45
CA ASN A 143 -28.21 -6.74 -13.91
C ASN A 143 -27.20 -7.64 -14.63
N GLY A 144 -26.30 -8.30 -13.91
CA GLY A 144 -25.33 -9.27 -14.41
C GLY A 144 -24.09 -8.66 -15.09
N THR A 145 -23.87 -7.34 -14.96
CA THR A 145 -22.65 -6.69 -15.48
C THR A 145 -21.44 -6.91 -14.56
N LEU A 146 -21.68 -7.13 -13.27
CA LEU A 146 -20.68 -7.58 -12.31
C LEU A 146 -21.08 -8.98 -11.81
N LYS A 147 -20.13 -9.92 -11.83
CA LYS A 147 -20.36 -11.26 -11.26
C LYS A 147 -20.38 -11.19 -9.74
N GLU A 148 -21.32 -11.85 -9.10
CA GLU A 148 -21.45 -11.90 -7.63
C GLU A 148 -20.19 -12.50 -6.99
N GLU A 149 -19.54 -13.47 -7.63
CA GLU A 149 -18.32 -14.09 -7.14
C GLU A 149 -17.15 -13.08 -6.98
N VAL A 150 -17.13 -11.99 -7.76
CA VAL A 150 -16.13 -10.92 -7.62
C VAL A 150 -16.36 -10.14 -6.33
N LEU A 151 -17.62 -9.84 -6.01
CA LEU A 151 -18.01 -9.20 -4.76
C LEU A 151 -17.71 -10.10 -3.56
N ASP A 152 -18.06 -11.39 -3.65
CA ASP A 152 -17.82 -12.38 -2.59
C ASP A 152 -16.32 -12.49 -2.28
N GLN A 153 -15.47 -12.56 -3.31
CA GLN A 153 -14.01 -12.58 -3.12
C GLN A 153 -13.49 -11.32 -2.44
N ALA A 154 -14.03 -10.16 -2.77
CA ALA A 154 -13.63 -8.90 -2.15
C ALA A 154 -14.01 -8.89 -0.65
N VAL A 155 -15.23 -9.31 -0.33
CA VAL A 155 -15.71 -9.46 1.06
C VAL A 155 -14.87 -10.47 1.82
N GLU A 156 -14.59 -11.63 1.24
CA GLU A 156 -13.75 -12.67 1.86
C GLU A 156 -12.38 -12.15 2.24
N ARG A 157 -11.72 -11.41 1.32
CA ARG A 157 -10.39 -10.82 1.59
C ARG A 157 -10.40 -9.84 2.77
N ILE A 158 -11.42 -8.98 2.84
CA ILE A 158 -11.60 -8.05 3.97
C ILE A 158 -11.85 -8.83 5.27
N LEU A 159 -12.75 -9.80 5.27
CA LEU A 159 -13.08 -10.60 6.44
C LEU A 159 -11.87 -11.41 6.94
N ASN A 160 -11.06 -11.97 6.05
CA ASN A 160 -9.85 -12.69 6.42
C ASN A 160 -8.87 -11.82 7.22
N ILE A 161 -8.70 -10.55 6.83
CA ILE A 161 -7.86 -9.62 7.58
C ILE A 161 -8.50 -9.23 8.91
N ILE A 162 -9.82 -9.00 8.94
CA ILE A 162 -10.55 -8.69 10.19
C ILE A 162 -10.42 -9.83 11.21
N TYR A 163 -10.63 -11.06 10.79
CA TYR A 163 -10.51 -12.24 11.67
C TYR A 163 -9.06 -12.45 12.10
N LYS A 164 -8.10 -12.33 11.18
CA LYS A 164 -6.67 -12.42 11.51
C LYS A 164 -6.25 -11.42 12.59
N TYR A 165 -6.81 -10.21 12.58
CA TYR A 165 -6.59 -9.22 13.63
C TYR A 165 -7.35 -9.57 14.93
N ALA A 166 -8.62 -9.94 14.83
CA ALA A 166 -9.48 -10.20 15.99
C ALA A 166 -8.97 -11.37 16.84
N ASP A 167 -8.48 -12.42 16.20
CA ASP A 167 -7.97 -13.63 16.88
C ASP A 167 -6.68 -13.36 17.70
N HIS A 168 -5.97 -12.27 17.42
CA HIS A 168 -4.71 -11.92 18.05
C HIS A 168 -4.76 -10.62 18.85
N ARG A 169 -5.95 -10.07 19.06
CA ARG A 169 -6.13 -8.81 19.79
C ARG A 169 -5.73 -8.98 21.25
N ALA A 170 -4.65 -8.30 21.65
CA ALA A 170 -4.20 -8.24 23.03
C ALA A 170 -3.87 -6.79 23.41
N PRO A 171 -4.08 -6.40 24.69
CA PRO A 171 -3.59 -5.11 25.18
C PRO A 171 -2.07 -5.06 25.04
N GLN A 172 -1.56 -3.96 24.50
CA GLN A 172 -0.12 -3.70 24.42
C GLN A 172 0.25 -2.64 25.45
N GLU A 173 1.31 -2.93 26.19
CA GLU A 173 1.91 -1.94 27.09
C GLU A 173 3.02 -1.21 26.35
N PHE A 174 3.03 0.11 26.46
CA PHE A 174 4.11 0.94 25.95
C PHE A 174 4.54 1.95 27.02
N THR A 175 5.78 2.41 26.93
CA THR A 175 6.27 3.50 27.76
C THR A 175 6.90 4.56 26.88
N MET A 176 6.48 5.82 27.06
CA MET A 176 6.96 6.95 26.28
C MET A 176 8.49 7.09 26.35
N GLU A 177 9.08 6.81 27.50
CA GLU A 177 10.52 6.90 27.72
C GLU A 177 11.29 5.92 26.83
N LYS A 178 10.86 4.64 26.79
CA LYS A 178 11.50 3.61 25.95
C LYS A 178 11.32 3.89 24.48
N ASP A 179 10.11 4.30 24.07
CA ASP A 179 9.82 4.61 22.67
C ASP A 179 10.63 5.83 22.20
N HIS A 180 10.80 6.83 23.07
CA HIS A 180 11.63 8.00 22.80
C HIS A 180 13.12 7.65 22.69
N GLU A 181 13.62 6.78 23.57
CA GLU A 181 15.00 6.30 23.52
C GLU A 181 15.28 5.51 22.22
N GLU A 182 14.36 4.64 21.83
CA GLU A 182 14.47 3.89 20.56
C GLU A 182 14.39 4.81 19.34
N ALA A 183 13.47 5.77 19.33
CA ALA A 183 13.39 6.77 18.26
C ALA A 183 14.68 7.57 18.11
N ARG A 184 15.31 7.94 19.24
CA ARG A 184 16.62 8.61 19.24
C ARG A 184 17.71 7.71 18.65
N ARG A 185 17.77 6.45 19.05
CA ARG A 185 18.74 5.48 18.53
C ARG A 185 18.62 5.31 17.01
N ILE A 186 17.39 5.14 16.52
CA ILE A 186 17.12 5.03 15.07
C ILE A 186 17.57 6.31 14.35
N ALA A 187 17.28 7.48 14.89
CA ALA A 187 17.70 8.74 14.29
C ALA A 187 19.23 8.87 14.23
N GLU A 188 19.94 8.51 15.32
CA GLU A 188 21.41 8.53 15.37
C GLU A 188 22.03 7.60 14.31
N GLU A 189 21.49 6.38 14.15
CA GLU A 189 21.96 5.41 13.17
C GLU A 189 21.61 5.79 11.72
N SER A 190 20.61 6.63 11.51
CA SER A 190 20.15 7.07 10.18
C SER A 190 20.93 8.27 9.63
N MET A 191 21.74 8.94 10.44
CA MET A 191 22.49 10.12 10.03
C MET A 191 23.77 9.74 9.28
N VAL A 192 23.96 10.34 8.10
CA VAL A 192 25.18 10.18 7.29
C VAL A 192 25.91 11.50 7.20
N LEU A 193 27.13 11.56 7.73
CA LEU A 193 27.99 12.74 7.66
C LEU A 193 28.65 12.83 6.28
N LEU A 194 28.06 13.60 5.38
CA LEU A 194 28.56 13.74 4.01
C LEU A 194 29.83 14.61 3.92
N LYS A 195 29.98 15.59 4.79
CA LYS A 195 31.12 16.49 4.83
C LYS A 195 31.33 17.07 6.23
N ASN A 196 32.57 17.09 6.70
CA ASN A 196 32.97 17.72 7.95
C ASN A 196 34.25 18.54 7.71
N ALA A 197 34.11 19.64 6.96
CA ALA A 197 35.22 20.54 6.70
C ALA A 197 35.72 21.15 8.00
N ASP A 198 37.03 21.29 8.14
CA ASP A 198 37.70 21.84 9.32
C ASP A 198 37.43 21.07 10.61
N GLN A 199 36.93 19.84 10.53
CA GLN A 199 36.60 18.98 11.68
C GLN A 199 35.76 19.68 12.76
N ILE A 200 34.73 20.43 12.30
CA ILE A 200 33.84 21.17 13.19
C ILE A 200 32.97 20.26 14.07
N LEU A 201 32.71 19.05 13.62
CA LEU A 201 31.98 18.05 14.40
C LEU A 201 32.95 16.99 14.98
N PRO A 202 32.70 16.46 16.20
CA PRO A 202 31.62 16.85 17.13
C PRO A 202 31.84 18.24 17.73
N LEU A 203 30.73 18.94 17.99
CA LEU A 203 30.81 20.24 18.67
C LEU A 203 31.44 20.04 20.08
N LYS A 204 32.37 20.91 20.42
CA LYS A 204 32.94 20.93 21.79
C LYS A 204 31.94 21.61 22.71
N THR A 205 31.51 20.90 23.76
CA THR A 205 30.70 21.43 24.85
C THR A 205 31.53 22.32 25.75
#